data_3af01782bdb6570e98a73d74ea399a89
#
_entry.id   3af01782bdb6570e98a73d74ea399a89
#
_cell.length_a   1.000
_cell.length_b   1.000
_cell.length_c   1.000
_cell.angle_alpha   90.00
_cell.angle_beta   90.00
_cell.angle_gamma   90.00
#
_symmetry.space_group_name_H-M   'P 1'
#
loop_
_entity.id
_entity.type
_entity.pdbx_description
1 polymer ?
#
loop_
_entity_poly.entity_id
_entity_poly.type
_entity_poly.pdbx_seq_one_letter_code
_entity_poly.pdbx_strand_id
1 'polypeptide(L)'
;RPWINIAWAFLTAGITLGSWWAYYELGWGGWWFWDPVENASLMPWLIATALMHSSSVTEKKGTIVTWTILLSIAAFSLSLLGTFLVRSGVLTSVHAFATDPERGVFLLVMLALFVGGSLFLFAFKGHKLASNQNANGWTRELLLVINNMLLVSMTIIVLIGTLYPLVSDILNLGKISVGPPYFDFFFVPTTVALAIFMGMSASSRWSTSNLSESMKRVILPLVICLISSIFVVFAIEVFSRNYSFSWSALITFIAVLWIFLTLIEDIHLKLRTKMVGVIKNKSFLGMTVAHCGLAILILGVGLSSAYSTQEDLRMKPGSSTYISGYR
;
A
#
# COMPACT_ATOMS: atom_id res chain seq x y z
N ARG A 1 4.73 -4.42 19.57
CA ARG A 1 5.15 -4.80 18.20
C ARG A 1 4.62 -6.15 17.74
N PRO A 2 4.71 -7.29 18.48
CA PRO A 2 4.16 -8.57 18.00
C PRO A 2 2.69 -8.48 17.61
N TRP A 3 1.86 -7.85 18.41
CA TRP A 3 0.42 -7.69 18.14
C TRP A 3 0.13 -6.87 16.88
N ILE A 4 0.93 -5.82 16.62
CA ILE A 4 0.83 -5.02 15.39
C ILE A 4 1.11 -5.90 14.17
N ASN A 5 2.18 -6.71 14.21
CA ASN A 5 2.54 -7.59 13.11
C ASN A 5 1.49 -8.68 12.87
N ILE A 6 0.91 -9.25 13.94
CA ILE A 6 -0.15 -10.25 13.84
C ILE A 6 -1.42 -9.62 13.23
N ALA A 7 -1.86 -8.47 13.74
CA ALA A 7 -3.02 -7.77 13.23
C ALA A 7 -2.85 -7.38 11.75
N TRP A 8 -1.68 -6.87 11.39
CA TRP A 8 -1.35 -6.53 10.00
C TRP A 8 -1.37 -7.77 9.09
N ALA A 9 -0.82 -8.90 9.54
CA ALA A 9 -0.81 -10.13 8.75
C ALA A 9 -2.22 -10.67 8.50
N PHE A 10 -3.09 -10.67 9.53
CA PHE A 10 -4.49 -11.06 9.37
C PHE A 10 -5.27 -10.10 8.47
N LEU A 11 -5.04 -8.80 8.60
CA LEU A 11 -5.66 -7.81 7.72
C LEU A 11 -5.20 -7.98 6.27
N THR A 12 -3.91 -8.24 6.05
CA THR A 12 -3.36 -8.54 4.72
C THR A 12 -4.02 -9.78 4.12
N ALA A 13 -4.11 -10.87 4.90
CA ALA A 13 -4.78 -12.09 4.47
C ALA A 13 -6.27 -11.85 4.15
N GLY A 14 -6.97 -11.08 5.00
CA GLY A 14 -8.38 -10.73 4.80
C GLY A 14 -8.62 -9.94 3.52
N ILE A 15 -7.81 -8.91 3.26
CA ILE A 15 -7.89 -8.11 2.02
C ILE A 15 -7.61 -8.99 0.80
N THR A 16 -6.55 -9.79 0.83
CA THR A 16 -6.16 -10.65 -0.30
C THR A 16 -7.22 -11.69 -0.60
N LEU A 17 -7.75 -12.37 0.42
CA LEU A 17 -8.80 -13.37 0.25
C LEU A 17 -10.12 -12.74 -0.19
N GLY A 18 -10.45 -11.54 0.31
CA GLY A 18 -11.63 -10.78 -0.12
C GLY A 18 -11.55 -10.36 -1.59
N SER A 19 -10.40 -9.86 -2.04
CA SER A 19 -10.16 -9.52 -3.46
C SER A 19 -10.23 -10.75 -4.36
N TRP A 20 -9.65 -11.87 -3.91
CA TRP A 20 -9.73 -13.12 -4.64
C TRP A 20 -11.16 -13.65 -4.74
N TRP A 21 -11.92 -13.60 -3.63
CA TRP A 21 -13.32 -13.99 -3.60
C TRP A 21 -14.16 -13.10 -4.54
N ALA A 22 -13.96 -11.78 -4.52
CA ALA A 22 -14.66 -10.86 -5.42
C ALA A 22 -14.41 -11.19 -6.90
N TYR A 23 -13.18 -11.53 -7.25
CA TYR A 23 -12.82 -11.90 -8.62
C TYR A 23 -13.51 -13.18 -9.10
N TYR A 24 -13.57 -14.23 -8.25
CA TYR A 24 -14.10 -15.53 -8.65
C TYR A 24 -15.62 -15.63 -8.50
N GLU A 25 -16.18 -15.10 -7.42
CA GLU A 25 -17.59 -15.37 -7.05
C GLU A 25 -18.55 -14.29 -7.54
N LEU A 26 -18.12 -13.04 -7.60
CA LEU A 26 -19.03 -11.95 -7.92
C LEU A 26 -19.17 -11.70 -9.42
N GLY A 27 -18.24 -12.21 -10.23
CA GLY A 27 -18.29 -12.09 -11.70
C GLY A 27 -18.21 -10.66 -12.23
N TRP A 28 -17.65 -9.73 -11.44
CA TRP A 28 -17.52 -8.32 -11.84
C TRP A 28 -16.36 -8.04 -12.78
N GLY A 29 -15.57 -9.06 -13.15
CA GLY A 29 -14.45 -8.93 -14.09
C GLY A 29 -13.19 -8.29 -13.54
N GLY A 30 -13.10 -8.07 -12.22
CA GLY A 30 -11.96 -7.48 -11.56
C GLY A 30 -11.81 -7.94 -10.11
N TRP A 31 -10.69 -7.58 -9.50
CA TRP A 31 -10.34 -7.96 -8.13
C TRP A 31 -10.31 -6.76 -7.18
N TRP A 32 -10.37 -5.51 -7.69
CA TRP A 32 -10.37 -4.27 -6.94
C TRP A 32 -11.05 -3.17 -7.74
N PHE A 33 -11.98 -2.46 -7.13
CA PHE A 33 -12.83 -1.46 -7.80
C PHE A 33 -12.81 -0.09 -7.13
N TRP A 34 -11.96 0.10 -6.14
CA TRP A 34 -11.96 1.30 -5.29
C TRP A 34 -13.31 1.54 -4.61
N ASP A 35 -14.05 0.46 -4.36
CA ASP A 35 -15.31 0.53 -3.64
C ASP A 35 -15.11 1.02 -2.20
N PRO A 36 -16.04 1.77 -1.60
CA PRO A 36 -15.91 2.26 -0.22
C PRO A 36 -15.61 1.19 0.83
N VAL A 37 -16.11 -0.04 0.67
CA VAL A 37 -15.83 -1.16 1.59
C VAL A 37 -14.41 -1.68 1.42
N GLU A 38 -13.93 -1.79 0.19
CA GLU A 38 -12.52 -2.12 -0.11
C GLU A 38 -11.59 -1.06 0.49
N ASN A 39 -11.88 0.22 0.24
CA ASN A 39 -11.14 1.35 0.76
C ASN A 39 -11.14 1.39 2.30
N ALA A 40 -12.26 1.03 2.94
CA ALA A 40 -12.38 0.95 4.39
C ALA A 40 -11.41 -0.07 5.01
N SER A 41 -11.05 -1.12 4.28
CA SER A 41 -10.04 -2.11 4.71
C SER A 41 -8.61 -1.69 4.36
N LEU A 42 -8.41 -1.00 3.23
CA LEU A 42 -7.11 -0.56 2.74
C LEU A 42 -6.51 0.55 3.62
N MET A 43 -7.32 1.52 4.06
CA MET A 43 -6.84 2.63 4.89
C MET A 43 -6.14 2.18 6.18
N PRO A 44 -6.74 1.35 7.05
CA PRO A 44 -6.04 0.85 8.24
C PRO A 44 -4.84 -0.02 7.90
N TRP A 45 -4.84 -0.73 6.75
CA TRP A 45 -3.69 -1.52 6.31
C TRP A 45 -2.48 -0.65 5.95
N LEU A 46 -2.69 0.45 5.22
CA LEU A 46 -1.63 1.43 4.89
C LEU A 46 -1.02 2.04 6.16
N ILE A 47 -1.86 2.50 7.09
CA ILE A 47 -1.38 3.08 8.36
C ILE A 47 -0.72 2.02 9.25
N ALA A 48 -1.23 0.79 9.28
CA ALA A 48 -0.60 -0.30 10.04
C ALA A 48 0.77 -0.66 9.45
N THR A 49 0.96 -0.57 8.13
CA THR A 49 2.26 -0.73 7.47
C THR A 49 3.23 0.38 7.89
N ALA A 50 2.81 1.63 7.89
CA ALA A 50 3.59 2.76 8.41
C ALA A 50 3.93 2.57 9.90
N LEU A 51 2.97 2.10 10.70
CA LEU A 51 3.16 1.80 12.12
C LEU A 51 4.18 0.68 12.38
N MET A 52 4.20 -0.37 11.56
CA MET A 52 5.23 -1.41 11.64
C MET A 52 6.64 -0.84 11.41
N HIS A 53 6.81 -0.01 10.40
CA HIS A 53 8.07 0.68 10.11
C HIS A 53 8.46 1.60 11.27
N SER A 54 7.54 2.45 11.72
CA SER A 54 7.76 3.39 12.80
C SER A 54 8.10 2.69 14.11
N SER A 55 7.36 1.63 14.47
CA SER A 55 7.64 0.85 15.69
C SER A 55 9.02 0.19 15.66
N SER A 56 9.50 -0.22 14.48
CA SER A 56 10.85 -0.77 14.32
C SER A 56 11.94 0.27 14.53
N VAL A 57 11.73 1.51 14.08
CA VAL A 57 12.65 2.63 14.33
C VAL A 57 12.64 3.01 15.79
N THR A 58 11.46 3.17 16.39
CA THR A 58 11.30 3.49 17.81
C THR A 58 11.98 2.47 18.72
N GLU A 59 11.80 1.17 18.43
CA GLU A 59 12.44 0.09 19.21
C GLU A 59 13.97 0.11 19.14
N LYS A 60 14.53 0.43 17.95
CA LYS A 60 15.98 0.38 17.72
C LYS A 60 16.71 1.66 18.10
N LYS A 61 16.08 2.82 17.96
CA LYS A 61 16.71 4.13 18.07
C LYS A 61 16.12 5.00 19.17
N GLY A 62 14.92 4.70 19.68
CA GLY A 62 14.20 5.56 20.61
C GLY A 62 13.72 6.88 19.99
N THR A 63 13.78 6.98 18.65
CA THR A 63 13.32 8.14 17.89
C THR A 63 11.88 7.98 17.42
N ILE A 64 11.25 9.06 16.94
CA ILE A 64 9.89 9.09 16.34
C ILE A 64 8.79 8.47 17.22
N VAL A 65 8.95 8.44 18.56
CA VAL A 65 7.97 7.88 19.52
C VAL A 65 6.59 8.49 19.34
N THR A 66 6.55 9.83 19.29
CA THR A 66 5.31 10.61 19.09
C THR A 66 4.57 10.21 17.81
N TRP A 67 5.33 10.09 16.73
CA TRP A 67 4.80 9.64 15.44
C TRP A 67 4.23 8.22 15.50
N THR A 68 4.94 7.29 16.16
CA THR A 68 4.49 5.91 16.36
C THR A 68 3.18 5.83 17.13
N ILE A 69 3.00 6.67 18.15
CA ILE A 69 1.75 6.72 18.93
C ILE A 69 0.61 7.29 18.06
N LEU A 70 0.84 8.35 17.30
CA LEU A 70 -0.17 8.92 16.40
C LEU A 70 -0.59 7.90 15.33
N LEU A 71 0.36 7.17 14.73
CA LEU A 71 0.04 6.09 13.78
C LEU A 71 -0.76 4.96 14.45
N SER A 72 -0.49 4.64 15.72
CA SER A 72 -1.26 3.63 16.45
C SER A 72 -2.71 4.06 16.65
N ILE A 73 -2.92 5.33 17.05
CA ILE A 73 -4.26 5.92 17.20
C ILE A 73 -4.96 5.91 15.82
N ALA A 74 -4.28 6.37 14.77
CA ALA A 74 -4.83 6.43 13.43
C ALA A 74 -5.22 5.05 12.88
N ALA A 75 -4.37 4.02 13.05
CA ALA A 75 -4.67 2.66 12.59
C ALA A 75 -5.93 2.09 13.24
N PHE A 76 -6.07 2.25 14.55
CA PHE A 76 -7.24 1.82 15.29
C PHE A 76 -8.49 2.63 14.92
N SER A 77 -8.34 3.96 14.80
CA SER A 77 -9.43 4.86 14.42
C SER A 77 -9.99 4.54 13.03
N LEU A 78 -9.12 4.29 12.06
CA LEU A 78 -9.52 3.92 10.70
C LEU A 78 -10.17 2.54 10.64
N SER A 79 -9.75 1.60 11.47
CA SER A 79 -10.41 0.28 11.59
C SER A 79 -11.83 0.42 12.12
N LEU A 80 -12.05 1.24 13.16
CA LEU A 80 -13.38 1.54 13.67
C LEU A 80 -14.22 2.33 12.67
N LEU A 81 -13.62 3.33 12.00
CA LEU A 81 -14.29 4.10 10.95
C LEU A 81 -14.72 3.18 9.81
N GLY A 82 -13.86 2.28 9.35
CA GLY A 82 -14.18 1.31 8.31
C GLY A 82 -15.36 0.43 8.71
N THR A 83 -15.37 -0.08 9.95
CA THR A 83 -16.48 -0.87 10.48
C THR A 83 -17.77 -0.06 10.53
N PHE A 84 -17.70 1.22 10.93
CA PHE A 84 -18.84 2.14 10.91
C PHE A 84 -19.36 2.35 9.48
N LEU A 85 -18.51 2.67 8.53
CA LEU A 85 -18.90 2.94 7.15
C LEU A 85 -19.62 1.75 6.51
N VAL A 86 -19.07 0.54 6.73
CA VAL A 86 -19.64 -0.70 6.19
C VAL A 86 -20.99 -1.05 6.85
N ARG A 87 -21.12 -0.81 8.17
CA ARG A 87 -22.29 -1.28 8.93
C ARG A 87 -23.45 -0.29 8.96
N SER A 88 -23.14 1.01 8.93
CA SER A 88 -24.15 2.07 9.05
C SER A 88 -25.08 2.21 7.84
N GLY A 89 -24.63 1.75 6.66
CA GLY A 89 -25.34 1.97 5.39
C GLY A 89 -25.28 3.41 4.88
N VAL A 90 -24.37 4.24 5.43
CA VAL A 90 -24.21 5.63 5.02
C VAL A 90 -23.57 5.75 3.64
N LEU A 91 -22.78 4.77 3.23
CA LEU A 91 -22.17 4.69 1.92
C LEU A 91 -22.84 3.65 1.04
N THR A 92 -23.07 4.01 -0.21
CA THR A 92 -23.52 3.06 -1.23
C THR A 92 -22.33 2.23 -1.67
N SER A 93 -22.39 0.92 -1.47
CA SER A 93 -21.36 -0.03 -1.85
C SER A 93 -21.99 -1.30 -2.37
N VAL A 94 -21.37 -1.87 -3.40
CA VAL A 94 -21.72 -3.19 -3.94
C VAL A 94 -21.40 -4.33 -2.97
N HIS A 95 -20.55 -4.09 -1.96
CA HIS A 95 -20.20 -5.01 -0.88
C HIS A 95 -21.06 -4.83 0.39
N ALA A 96 -22.03 -3.91 0.41
CA ALA A 96 -22.86 -3.65 1.58
C ALA A 96 -24.07 -4.61 1.63
N PHE A 97 -23.83 -5.85 2.07
CA PHE A 97 -24.87 -6.90 2.12
C PHE A 97 -25.85 -6.78 3.29
N ALA A 98 -25.48 -6.07 4.36
CA ALA A 98 -26.31 -5.90 5.53
C ALA A 98 -26.05 -4.55 6.21
N THR A 99 -26.98 -3.65 6.10
CA THR A 99 -26.96 -2.36 6.80
C THR A 99 -27.72 -2.45 8.12
N ASP A 100 -27.19 -1.84 9.17
CA ASP A 100 -27.79 -1.79 10.49
C ASP A 100 -27.50 -0.43 11.13
N PRO A 101 -28.40 0.55 10.94
CA PRO A 101 -28.18 1.91 11.42
C PRO A 101 -28.02 2.02 12.94
N GLU A 102 -28.73 1.18 13.73
CA GLU A 102 -28.63 1.22 15.20
C GLU A 102 -27.22 0.83 15.66
N ARG A 103 -26.67 -0.25 15.10
CA ARG A 103 -25.26 -0.63 15.34
C ARG A 103 -24.29 0.39 14.78
N GLY A 104 -24.64 1.06 13.69
CA GLY A 104 -23.87 2.18 13.13
C GLY A 104 -23.71 3.31 14.15
N VAL A 105 -24.80 3.74 14.82
CA VAL A 105 -24.72 4.76 15.88
C VAL A 105 -23.84 4.32 17.05
N PHE A 106 -23.97 3.07 17.49
CA PHE A 106 -23.11 2.51 18.55
C PHE A 106 -21.62 2.59 18.16
N LEU A 107 -21.28 2.20 16.93
CA LEU A 107 -19.90 2.27 16.43
C LEU A 107 -19.39 3.71 16.32
N LEU A 108 -20.25 4.64 15.95
CA LEU A 108 -19.89 6.08 15.90
C LEU A 108 -19.59 6.62 17.30
N VAL A 109 -20.39 6.26 18.30
CA VAL A 109 -20.13 6.63 19.70
C VAL A 109 -18.82 6.02 20.19
N MET A 110 -18.57 4.75 19.91
CA MET A 110 -17.28 4.09 20.20
C MET A 110 -16.13 4.83 19.53
N LEU A 111 -16.25 5.14 18.25
CA LEU A 111 -15.24 5.89 17.51
C LEU A 111 -14.95 7.22 18.19
N ALA A 112 -15.97 8.01 18.50
CA ALA A 112 -15.81 9.30 19.17
C ALA A 112 -15.12 9.19 20.55
N LEU A 113 -15.50 8.19 21.35
CA LEU A 113 -14.92 7.96 22.68
C LEU A 113 -13.45 7.53 22.58
N PHE A 114 -13.12 6.53 21.75
CA PHE A 114 -11.77 6.01 21.65
C PHE A 114 -10.82 6.98 20.95
N VAL A 115 -11.24 7.57 19.84
CA VAL A 115 -10.41 8.56 19.11
C VAL A 115 -10.29 9.83 19.92
N GLY A 116 -11.41 10.41 20.39
CA GLY A 116 -11.41 11.61 21.20
C GLY A 116 -10.62 11.44 22.50
N GLY A 117 -10.84 10.33 23.21
CA GLY A 117 -10.10 10.01 24.44
C GLY A 117 -8.60 9.81 24.20
N SER A 118 -8.22 9.11 23.13
CA SER A 118 -6.83 8.89 22.78
C SER A 118 -6.12 10.18 22.38
N LEU A 119 -6.74 11.01 21.55
CA LEU A 119 -6.19 12.31 21.15
C LEU A 119 -6.13 13.29 22.31
N PHE A 120 -7.13 13.28 23.18
CA PHE A 120 -7.13 14.08 24.40
C PHE A 120 -5.94 13.70 25.31
N LEU A 121 -5.77 12.41 25.59
CA LEU A 121 -4.62 11.92 26.38
C LEU A 121 -3.29 12.26 25.70
N PHE A 122 -3.21 12.13 24.39
CA PHE A 122 -2.03 12.51 23.62
C PHE A 122 -1.73 14.01 23.74
N ALA A 123 -2.74 14.87 23.62
CA ALA A 123 -2.58 16.32 23.75
C ALA A 123 -2.05 16.70 25.14
N PHE A 124 -2.54 16.06 26.22
CA PHE A 124 -2.10 16.35 27.58
C PHE A 124 -0.76 15.73 27.98
N LYS A 125 -0.45 14.53 27.48
CA LYS A 125 0.75 13.76 27.88
C LYS A 125 1.82 13.69 26.80
N GLY A 126 1.52 14.04 25.55
CA GLY A 126 2.44 13.92 24.43
C GLY A 126 3.73 14.72 24.57
N HIS A 127 3.70 15.85 25.27
CA HIS A 127 4.88 16.67 25.55
C HIS A 127 5.92 15.96 26.43
N LYS A 128 5.51 14.92 27.19
CA LYS A 128 6.41 14.12 28.03
C LYS A 128 7.13 13.00 27.26
N LEU A 129 6.76 12.80 26.00
CA LEU A 129 7.37 11.79 25.16
C LEU A 129 8.72 12.32 24.66
N ALA A 130 9.78 11.96 25.41
CA ALA A 130 11.13 12.27 24.97
C ALA A 130 11.46 11.50 23.68
N SER A 131 11.90 12.20 22.66
CA SER A 131 12.46 11.62 21.45
C SER A 131 13.93 11.98 21.38
N ASN A 132 14.80 10.98 21.28
CA ASN A 132 16.21 11.22 20.96
C ASN A 132 16.30 11.80 19.53
N GLN A 133 16.50 13.09 19.43
CA GLN A 133 16.62 13.77 18.13
C GLN A 133 18.08 13.77 17.68
N ASN A 134 18.50 12.80 16.91
CA ASN A 134 19.77 12.88 16.16
C ASN A 134 19.74 11.97 14.91
N ALA A 135 18.74 12.15 14.03
CA ALA A 135 18.82 11.63 12.69
C ALA A 135 19.58 12.61 11.80
N ASN A 136 20.89 12.52 11.77
CA ASN A 136 21.73 13.34 10.88
C ASN A 136 22.18 12.51 9.68
N GLY A 137 21.92 13.04 8.46
CA GLY A 137 22.39 12.48 7.21
C GLY A 137 21.44 11.47 6.56
N TRP A 138 21.95 10.81 5.51
CA TRP A 138 21.20 9.84 4.70
C TRP A 138 21.21 8.47 5.39
N THR A 139 20.12 8.15 6.11
CA THR A 139 20.03 6.95 6.93
C THR A 139 18.80 6.12 6.55
N ARG A 140 18.80 4.82 6.89
CA ARG A 140 17.62 3.97 6.77
C ARG A 140 16.43 4.52 7.56
N GLU A 141 16.68 5.18 8.69
CA GLU A 141 15.65 5.84 9.49
C GLU A 141 14.93 6.94 8.70
N LEU A 142 15.69 7.85 8.06
CA LEU A 142 15.11 8.90 7.22
C LEU A 142 14.26 8.32 6.09
N LEU A 143 14.75 7.28 5.41
CA LEU A 143 14.03 6.63 4.31
C LEU A 143 12.75 5.94 4.80
N LEU A 144 12.76 5.35 5.99
CA LEU A 144 11.55 4.78 6.61
C LEU A 144 10.54 5.87 6.98
N VAL A 145 11.00 7.04 7.44
CA VAL A 145 10.11 8.19 7.69
C VAL A 145 9.49 8.68 6.38
N ILE A 146 10.27 8.79 5.29
CA ILE A 146 9.74 9.16 3.98
C ILE A 146 8.69 8.15 3.51
N ASN A 147 8.97 6.83 3.61
CA ASN A 147 8.00 5.80 3.28
C ASN A 147 6.73 5.90 4.13
N ASN A 148 6.86 6.21 5.42
CA ASN A 148 5.69 6.42 6.28
C ASN A 148 4.87 7.64 5.84
N MET A 149 5.52 8.74 5.44
CA MET A 149 4.80 9.91 4.91
C MET A 149 4.04 9.58 3.62
N LEU A 150 4.65 8.80 2.72
CA LEU A 150 3.99 8.35 1.49
C LEU A 150 2.77 7.47 1.81
N LEU A 151 2.89 6.50 2.73
CA LEU A 151 1.78 5.64 3.16
C LEU A 151 0.64 6.44 3.81
N VAL A 152 0.97 7.43 4.63
CA VAL A 152 -0.03 8.34 5.23
C VAL A 152 -0.70 9.19 4.14
N SER A 153 0.06 9.71 3.19
CA SER A 153 -0.51 10.47 2.06
C SER A 153 -1.46 9.61 1.23
N MET A 154 -1.10 8.36 0.93
CA MET A 154 -1.99 7.40 0.26
C MET A 154 -3.28 7.19 1.06
N THR A 155 -3.18 7.04 2.37
CA THR A 155 -4.35 6.88 3.25
C THR A 155 -5.25 8.10 3.21
N ILE A 156 -4.70 9.32 3.24
CA ILE A 156 -5.46 10.57 3.17
C ILE A 156 -6.18 10.68 1.82
N ILE A 157 -5.51 10.35 0.72
CA ILE A 157 -6.08 10.34 -0.63
C ILE A 157 -7.28 9.39 -0.70
N VAL A 158 -7.11 8.16 -0.19
CA VAL A 158 -8.19 7.16 -0.17
C VAL A 158 -9.34 7.62 0.73
N LEU A 159 -9.04 8.19 1.90
CA LEU A 159 -10.05 8.71 2.83
C LEU A 159 -10.88 9.83 2.20
N ILE A 160 -10.21 10.81 1.58
CA ILE A 160 -10.89 11.93 0.90
C ILE A 160 -11.78 11.40 -0.23
N GLY A 161 -11.23 10.55 -1.12
CA GLY A 161 -11.99 10.00 -2.25
C GLY A 161 -13.19 9.16 -1.80
N THR A 162 -13.06 8.43 -0.70
CA THR A 162 -14.12 7.58 -0.15
C THR A 162 -15.23 8.40 0.53
N LEU A 163 -14.87 9.45 1.27
CA LEU A 163 -15.84 10.28 2.00
C LEU A 163 -16.41 11.42 1.17
N TYR A 164 -15.75 11.82 0.08
CA TYR A 164 -16.19 12.96 -0.74
C TYR A 164 -17.63 12.85 -1.26
N PRO A 165 -18.09 11.69 -1.80
CA PRO A 165 -19.48 11.52 -2.20
C PRO A 165 -20.48 11.76 -1.06
N LEU A 166 -20.17 11.27 0.14
CA LEU A 166 -21.00 11.46 1.33
C LEU A 166 -21.09 12.94 1.74
N VAL A 167 -19.95 13.63 1.76
CA VAL A 167 -19.90 15.06 2.10
C VAL A 167 -20.67 15.88 1.07
N SER A 168 -20.53 15.56 -0.22
CA SER A 168 -21.26 16.22 -1.30
C SER A 168 -22.78 16.06 -1.17
N ASP A 169 -23.24 14.87 -0.81
CA ASP A 169 -24.65 14.57 -0.61
C ASP A 169 -25.23 15.32 0.60
N ILE A 170 -24.52 15.31 1.73
CA ILE A 170 -24.91 16.04 2.95
C ILE A 170 -25.00 17.56 2.70
N LEU A 171 -24.09 18.11 1.90
CA LEU A 171 -24.06 19.54 1.57
C LEU A 171 -25.00 19.92 0.40
N ASN A 172 -25.75 18.97 -0.15
CA ASN A 172 -26.63 19.14 -1.31
C ASN A 172 -25.92 19.71 -2.54
N LEU A 173 -24.65 19.36 -2.74
CA LEU A 173 -23.85 19.78 -3.91
C LEU A 173 -24.07 18.89 -5.15
N GLY A 174 -24.95 17.89 -5.03
CA GLY A 174 -25.27 16.93 -6.07
C GLY A 174 -24.64 15.55 -5.81
N LYS A 175 -25.14 14.55 -6.55
CA LYS A 175 -24.63 13.18 -6.46
C LYS A 175 -23.34 13.07 -7.28
N ILE A 176 -22.24 12.82 -6.62
CA ILE A 176 -20.91 12.64 -7.21
C ILE A 176 -20.45 11.21 -6.93
N SER A 177 -19.83 10.59 -7.92
CA SER A 177 -19.15 9.31 -7.78
C SER A 177 -17.65 9.52 -7.95
N VAL A 178 -16.86 8.95 -7.05
CA VAL A 178 -15.40 8.93 -7.12
C VAL A 178 -14.96 7.51 -7.41
N GLY A 179 -14.27 7.32 -8.52
CA GLY A 179 -13.89 5.99 -9.02
C GLY A 179 -12.40 5.88 -9.37
N PRO A 180 -12.01 4.80 -10.08
CA PRO A 180 -10.64 4.48 -10.43
C PRO A 180 -9.81 5.66 -10.97
N PRO A 181 -10.31 6.53 -11.87
CA PRO A 181 -9.51 7.62 -12.41
C PRO A 181 -8.94 8.56 -11.35
N TYR A 182 -9.70 8.83 -10.27
CA TYR A 182 -9.22 9.66 -9.16
C TYR A 182 -8.14 8.92 -8.36
N PHE A 183 -8.42 7.69 -7.97
CA PHE A 183 -7.50 6.93 -7.12
C PHE A 183 -6.21 6.60 -7.87
N ASP A 184 -6.30 6.15 -9.11
CA ASP A 184 -5.13 5.77 -9.91
C ASP A 184 -4.22 6.97 -10.19
N PHE A 185 -4.79 8.15 -10.42
CA PHE A 185 -4.03 9.38 -10.66
C PHE A 185 -3.07 9.71 -9.49
N PHE A 186 -3.50 9.50 -8.26
CA PHE A 186 -2.68 9.78 -7.08
C PHE A 186 -1.92 8.54 -6.58
N PHE A 187 -2.55 7.37 -6.61
CA PHE A 187 -2.02 6.16 -5.99
C PHE A 187 -0.85 5.58 -6.79
N VAL A 188 -0.92 5.58 -8.12
CA VAL A 188 0.14 5.04 -8.97
C VAL A 188 1.46 5.80 -8.81
N PRO A 189 1.52 7.15 -8.94
CA PRO A 189 2.76 7.89 -8.73
C PRO A 189 3.33 7.73 -7.32
N THR A 190 2.44 7.70 -6.31
CA THR A 190 2.87 7.53 -4.92
C THR A 190 3.42 6.13 -4.67
N THR A 191 2.85 5.09 -5.30
CA THR A 191 3.38 3.72 -5.26
C THR A 191 4.75 3.61 -5.92
N VAL A 192 4.96 4.28 -7.04
CA VAL A 192 6.28 4.34 -7.70
C VAL A 192 7.31 5.00 -6.78
N ALA A 193 6.96 6.14 -6.17
CA ALA A 193 7.83 6.81 -5.21
C ALA A 193 8.14 5.89 -4.00
N LEU A 194 7.12 5.21 -3.45
CA LEU A 194 7.26 4.24 -2.36
C LEU A 194 8.24 3.12 -2.75
N ALA A 195 8.11 2.55 -3.94
CA ALA A 195 9.01 1.51 -4.45
C ALA A 195 10.46 1.99 -4.55
N ILE A 196 10.68 3.21 -5.06
CA ILE A 196 12.01 3.83 -5.16
C ILE A 196 12.65 3.93 -3.76
N PHE A 197 11.98 4.56 -2.80
CA PHE A 197 12.51 4.74 -1.45
C PHE A 197 12.64 3.42 -0.69
N MET A 198 11.77 2.43 -0.95
CA MET A 198 11.86 1.10 -0.38
C MET A 198 13.16 0.40 -0.81
N GLY A 199 13.51 0.39 -2.09
CA GLY A 199 14.75 -0.18 -2.59
C GLY A 199 15.98 0.56 -2.05
N MET A 200 15.95 1.91 -1.99
CA MET A 200 17.01 2.70 -1.38
C MET A 200 17.17 2.39 0.13
N SER A 201 16.07 2.17 0.84
CA SER A 201 16.07 1.80 2.26
C SER A 201 16.71 0.43 2.50
N ALA A 202 16.47 -0.56 1.63
CA ALA A 202 17.11 -1.87 1.72
C ALA A 202 18.64 -1.78 1.67
N SER A 203 19.17 -0.92 0.79
CA SER A 203 20.61 -0.73 0.58
C SER A 203 21.27 0.23 1.59
N SER A 204 20.49 0.91 2.45
CA SER A 204 20.98 1.93 3.38
C SER A 204 21.32 1.36 4.75
N ARG A 205 22.26 2.01 5.47
CA ARG A 205 22.67 1.64 6.83
C ARG A 205 21.82 2.37 7.88
N TRP A 206 21.76 1.80 9.09
CA TRP A 206 21.16 2.43 10.27
C TRP A 206 22.03 3.55 10.89
N SER A 207 23.34 3.52 10.63
CA SER A 207 24.26 4.59 11.01
C SER A 207 24.34 5.64 9.91
N THR A 208 24.89 6.81 10.24
CA THR A 208 25.16 7.86 9.28
C THR A 208 25.90 7.30 8.06
N SER A 209 25.31 7.41 6.90
CA SER A 209 25.93 7.09 5.61
C SER A 209 25.94 8.33 4.75
N ASN A 210 26.98 8.45 3.90
CA ASN A 210 27.02 9.50 2.91
C ASN A 210 26.09 9.11 1.75
N LEU A 211 25.29 10.06 1.25
CA LEU A 211 24.39 9.81 0.12
C LEU A 211 25.16 9.19 -1.07
N SER A 212 26.40 9.67 -1.33
CA SER A 212 27.26 9.13 -2.38
C SER A 212 27.58 7.64 -2.20
N GLU A 213 27.80 7.16 -0.98
CA GLU A 213 28.06 5.74 -0.70
C GLU A 213 26.79 4.89 -0.95
N SER A 214 25.64 5.38 -0.54
CA SER A 214 24.36 4.70 -0.79
C SER A 214 24.03 4.65 -2.29
N MET A 215 24.28 5.74 -3.01
CA MET A 215 24.08 5.79 -4.46
C MET A 215 24.98 4.81 -5.21
N LYS A 216 26.26 4.70 -4.86
CA LYS A 216 27.19 3.73 -5.48
C LYS A 216 26.70 2.28 -5.39
N ARG A 217 25.96 1.91 -4.34
CA ARG A 217 25.42 0.57 -4.16
C ARG A 217 24.21 0.29 -5.04
N VAL A 218 23.42 1.32 -5.35
CA VAL A 218 22.19 1.16 -6.10
C VAL A 218 22.34 1.41 -7.60
N ILE A 219 23.47 1.96 -8.05
CA ILE A 219 23.73 2.24 -9.48
C ILE A 219 23.65 0.96 -10.31
N LEU A 220 24.35 -0.11 -9.91
CA LEU A 220 24.34 -1.36 -10.67
C LEU A 220 22.96 -2.01 -10.71
N PRO A 221 22.24 -2.20 -9.59
CA PRO A 221 20.83 -2.60 -9.60
C PRO A 221 19.95 -1.73 -10.50
N LEU A 222 20.14 -0.40 -10.48
CA LEU A 222 19.36 0.53 -11.31
C LEU A 222 19.60 0.32 -12.80
N VAL A 223 20.85 0.21 -13.23
CA VAL A 223 21.19 -0.02 -14.64
C VAL A 223 20.63 -1.35 -15.14
N ILE A 224 20.81 -2.42 -14.36
CA ILE A 224 20.25 -3.75 -14.68
C ILE A 224 18.73 -3.67 -14.76
N CYS A 225 18.08 -3.03 -13.80
CA CYS A 225 16.64 -2.84 -13.75
C CYS A 225 16.11 -2.15 -15.01
N LEU A 226 16.70 -1.02 -15.41
CA LEU A 226 16.26 -0.27 -16.58
C LEU A 226 16.44 -1.07 -17.88
N ILE A 227 17.61 -1.66 -18.09
CA ILE A 227 17.88 -2.45 -19.31
C ILE A 227 16.95 -3.67 -19.36
N SER A 228 16.82 -4.42 -18.27
CA SER A 228 16.00 -5.62 -18.22
C SER A 228 14.52 -5.30 -18.40
N SER A 229 14.01 -4.20 -17.82
CA SER A 229 12.62 -3.79 -17.97
C SER A 229 12.29 -3.43 -19.42
N ILE A 230 13.14 -2.66 -20.09
CA ILE A 230 12.99 -2.33 -21.51
C ILE A 230 13.00 -3.61 -22.34
N PHE A 231 13.96 -4.49 -22.11
CA PHE A 231 14.07 -5.76 -22.84
C PHE A 231 12.82 -6.62 -22.68
N VAL A 232 12.30 -6.77 -21.45
CA VAL A 232 11.11 -7.60 -21.20
C VAL A 232 9.88 -7.04 -21.92
N VAL A 233 9.64 -5.73 -21.87
CA VAL A 233 8.47 -5.12 -22.53
C VAL A 233 8.56 -5.25 -24.05
N PHE A 234 9.73 -5.04 -24.64
CA PHE A 234 9.95 -5.29 -26.07
C PHE A 234 9.81 -6.77 -26.44
N ALA A 235 10.30 -7.67 -25.60
CA ALA A 235 10.12 -9.10 -25.82
C ALA A 235 8.63 -9.50 -25.81
N ILE A 236 7.83 -8.93 -24.91
CA ILE A 236 6.38 -9.15 -24.87
C ILE A 236 5.75 -8.68 -26.20
N GLU A 237 6.11 -7.49 -26.69
CA GLU A 237 5.60 -6.96 -27.96
C GLU A 237 5.98 -7.86 -29.17
N VAL A 238 7.23 -8.30 -29.23
CA VAL A 238 7.73 -9.10 -30.36
C VAL A 238 7.16 -10.51 -30.35
N PHE A 239 7.09 -11.16 -29.18
CA PHE A 239 6.67 -12.55 -29.06
C PHE A 239 5.16 -12.73 -28.89
N SER A 240 4.45 -11.71 -28.41
CA SER A 240 3.00 -11.73 -28.24
C SER A 240 2.34 -10.95 -29.38
N ARG A 241 1.64 -11.64 -30.29
CA ARG A 241 0.90 -10.99 -31.38
C ARG A 241 -0.26 -10.11 -30.91
N ASN A 242 -0.63 -10.20 -29.64
CA ASN A 242 -1.82 -9.55 -29.07
C ASN A 242 -1.51 -8.33 -28.21
N TYR A 243 -0.24 -8.10 -27.85
CA TYR A 243 0.14 -7.03 -26.93
C TYR A 243 1.14 -6.09 -27.60
N SER A 244 0.83 -4.80 -27.56
CA SER A 244 1.73 -3.73 -27.97
C SER A 244 2.54 -3.20 -26.79
N PHE A 245 3.55 -2.38 -27.05
CA PHE A 245 4.33 -1.69 -26.04
C PHE A 245 3.43 -0.89 -25.10
N SER A 246 3.63 -1.07 -23.78
CA SER A 246 2.88 -0.39 -22.73
C SER A 246 3.80 0.34 -21.76
N TRP A 247 3.59 1.65 -21.60
CA TRP A 247 4.31 2.46 -20.59
C TRP A 247 3.99 2.02 -19.16
N SER A 248 2.75 1.62 -18.88
CA SER A 248 2.37 1.12 -17.56
C SER A 248 3.07 -0.20 -17.23
N ALA A 249 3.20 -1.10 -18.21
CA ALA A 249 3.99 -2.33 -18.05
C ALA A 249 5.47 -2.02 -17.81
N LEU A 250 6.05 -1.05 -18.53
CA LEU A 250 7.44 -0.65 -18.33
C LEU A 250 7.68 -0.12 -16.91
N ILE A 251 6.85 0.79 -16.43
CA ILE A 251 6.92 1.35 -15.07
C ILE A 251 6.77 0.22 -14.03
N THR A 252 5.85 -0.72 -14.27
CA THR A 252 5.64 -1.89 -13.43
C THR A 252 6.90 -2.74 -13.33
N PHE A 253 7.50 -3.13 -14.47
CA PHE A 253 8.73 -3.93 -14.46
C PHE A 253 9.89 -3.18 -13.81
N ILE A 254 10.04 -1.86 -14.02
CA ILE A 254 11.03 -1.05 -13.34
C ILE A 254 10.83 -1.11 -11.82
N ALA A 255 9.62 -0.89 -11.32
CA ALA A 255 9.34 -0.93 -9.89
C ALA A 255 9.63 -2.31 -9.27
N VAL A 256 9.17 -3.38 -9.92
CA VAL A 256 9.32 -4.76 -9.47
C VAL A 256 10.79 -5.20 -9.47
N LEU A 257 11.49 -5.02 -10.58
CA LEU A 257 12.90 -5.40 -10.70
C LEU A 257 13.78 -4.57 -9.77
N TRP A 258 13.47 -3.29 -9.58
CA TRP A 258 14.14 -2.43 -8.60
C TRP A 258 14.06 -2.99 -7.19
N ILE A 259 12.86 -3.39 -6.74
CA ILE A 259 12.66 -3.98 -5.43
C ILE A 259 13.44 -5.29 -5.30
N PHE A 260 13.33 -6.20 -6.26
CA PHE A 260 14.02 -7.50 -6.21
C PHE A 260 15.54 -7.34 -6.23
N LEU A 261 16.08 -6.54 -7.15
CA LEU A 261 17.52 -6.36 -7.29
C LEU A 261 18.15 -5.70 -6.06
N THR A 262 17.48 -4.72 -5.46
CA THR A 262 17.97 -4.09 -4.23
C THR A 262 17.90 -5.01 -3.02
N LEU A 263 16.91 -5.90 -2.93
CA LEU A 263 16.85 -6.95 -1.91
C LEU A 263 17.95 -8.00 -2.09
N ILE A 264 18.21 -8.42 -3.33
CA ILE A 264 19.30 -9.35 -3.68
C ILE A 264 20.66 -8.73 -3.30
N GLU A 265 20.87 -7.45 -3.63
CA GLU A 265 22.10 -6.74 -3.28
C GLU A 265 22.28 -6.64 -1.76
N ASP A 266 21.23 -6.35 -0.99
CA ASP A 266 21.29 -6.32 0.49
C ASP A 266 21.66 -7.69 1.06
N ILE A 267 21.09 -8.78 0.51
CA ILE A 267 21.44 -10.17 0.91
C ILE A 267 22.89 -10.47 0.55
N HIS A 268 23.29 -10.17 -0.69
CA HIS A 268 24.65 -10.43 -1.19
C HIS A 268 25.71 -9.70 -0.34
N LEU A 269 25.48 -8.44 -0.01
CA LEU A 269 26.35 -7.64 0.83
C LEU A 269 26.52 -8.25 2.23
N LYS A 270 25.42 -8.73 2.83
CA LYS A 270 25.44 -9.40 4.14
C LYS A 270 26.18 -10.73 4.11
N LEU A 271 26.06 -11.49 3.01
CA LEU A 271 26.82 -12.72 2.82
C LEU A 271 28.31 -12.44 2.70
N ARG A 272 28.70 -11.45 1.88
CA ARG A 272 30.12 -11.04 1.71
C ARG A 272 30.74 -10.56 3.02
N THR A 273 30.00 -9.85 3.84
CA THR A 273 30.48 -9.34 5.13
C THR A 273 30.40 -10.35 6.26
N LYS A 274 30.12 -11.64 5.94
CA LYS A 274 29.99 -12.76 6.90
C LYS A 274 28.89 -12.51 7.97
N MET A 275 27.94 -11.64 7.69
CA MET A 275 26.81 -11.37 8.57
C MET A 275 25.69 -12.41 8.41
N VAL A 276 26.05 -13.70 8.36
CA VAL A 276 25.10 -14.81 8.14
C VAL A 276 24.05 -14.89 9.26
N GLY A 277 24.42 -14.52 10.47
CA GLY A 277 23.47 -14.44 11.60
C GLY A 277 22.35 -13.43 11.40
N VAL A 278 22.58 -12.35 10.63
CA VAL A 278 21.54 -11.35 10.28
C VAL A 278 20.54 -11.92 9.29
N ILE A 279 21.00 -12.72 8.33
CA ILE A 279 20.12 -13.35 7.32
C ILE A 279 19.21 -14.38 7.99
N LYS A 280 19.71 -15.11 8.98
CA LYS A 280 18.92 -16.08 9.78
C LYS A 280 17.97 -15.42 10.77
N ASN A 281 18.04 -14.10 10.95
CA ASN A 281 17.17 -13.37 11.87
C ASN A 281 15.73 -13.34 11.29
N LYS A 282 14.76 -13.77 12.10
CA LYS A 282 13.33 -13.80 11.72
C LYS A 282 12.81 -12.45 11.25
N SER A 283 13.29 -11.33 11.84
CA SER A 283 12.90 -9.99 11.43
C SER A 283 13.39 -9.62 10.04
N PHE A 284 14.61 -10.03 9.68
CA PHE A 284 15.15 -9.82 8.33
C PHE A 284 14.41 -10.67 7.30
N LEU A 285 14.20 -11.94 7.61
CA LEU A 285 13.45 -12.85 6.74
C LEU A 285 12.02 -12.36 6.49
N GLY A 286 11.31 -11.95 7.56
CA GLY A 286 9.96 -11.40 7.45
C GLY A 286 9.90 -10.14 6.60
N MET A 287 10.87 -9.22 6.75
CA MET A 287 10.99 -8.04 5.89
C MET A 287 11.19 -8.43 4.41
N THR A 288 12.11 -9.34 4.14
CA THR A 288 12.40 -9.77 2.77
C THR A 288 11.17 -10.40 2.11
N VAL A 289 10.49 -11.32 2.81
CA VAL A 289 9.28 -11.97 2.30
C VAL A 289 8.16 -10.95 2.05
N ALA A 290 7.94 -10.02 2.98
CA ALA A 290 6.91 -8.98 2.82
C ALA A 290 7.19 -8.07 1.61
N HIS A 291 8.43 -7.65 1.41
CA HIS A 291 8.81 -6.82 0.26
C HIS A 291 8.76 -7.59 -1.07
N CYS A 292 9.15 -8.86 -1.08
CA CYS A 292 8.93 -9.73 -2.25
C CYS A 292 7.43 -9.89 -2.56
N GLY A 293 6.59 -10.07 -1.55
CA GLY A 293 5.14 -10.14 -1.71
C GLY A 293 4.56 -8.85 -2.31
N LEU A 294 5.03 -7.68 -1.84
CA LEU A 294 4.62 -6.40 -2.42
C LEU A 294 5.07 -6.25 -3.88
N ALA A 295 6.29 -6.68 -4.22
CA ALA A 295 6.76 -6.67 -5.60
C ALA A 295 5.89 -7.56 -6.52
N ILE A 296 5.50 -8.75 -6.04
CA ILE A 296 4.59 -9.65 -6.77
C ILE A 296 3.20 -9.02 -6.91
N LEU A 297 2.70 -8.35 -5.88
CA LEU A 297 1.43 -7.61 -5.94
C LEU A 297 1.49 -6.51 -7.00
N ILE A 298 2.54 -5.67 -6.99
CA ILE A 298 2.74 -4.61 -7.99
C ILE A 298 2.80 -5.21 -9.41
N LEU A 299 3.48 -6.35 -9.58
CA LEU A 299 3.54 -7.05 -10.86
C LEU A 299 2.14 -7.48 -11.33
N GLY A 300 1.37 -8.13 -10.47
CA GLY A 300 0.01 -8.59 -10.79
C GLY A 300 -0.91 -7.44 -11.17
N VAL A 301 -0.96 -6.38 -10.34
CA VAL A 301 -1.78 -5.19 -10.58
C VAL A 301 -1.36 -4.49 -11.87
N GLY A 302 -0.07 -4.23 -12.04
CA GLY A 302 0.43 -3.47 -13.19
C GLY A 302 0.25 -4.22 -14.51
N LEU A 303 0.46 -5.54 -14.55
CA LEU A 303 0.24 -6.32 -15.77
C LEU A 303 -1.25 -6.50 -16.09
N SER A 304 -2.09 -6.71 -15.07
CA SER A 304 -3.55 -6.72 -15.28
C SER A 304 -4.03 -5.41 -15.85
N SER A 305 -3.59 -4.27 -15.30
CA SER A 305 -3.96 -2.96 -15.80
C SER A 305 -3.41 -2.67 -17.21
N ALA A 306 -2.19 -3.14 -17.52
CA ALA A 306 -1.53 -2.87 -18.80
C ALA A 306 -2.10 -3.68 -19.96
N TYR A 307 -2.58 -4.90 -19.70
CA TYR A 307 -2.90 -5.90 -20.73
C TYR A 307 -4.32 -6.45 -20.61
N SER A 308 -5.18 -5.93 -19.74
CA SER A 308 -6.60 -6.27 -19.75
C SER A 308 -7.30 -5.59 -20.93
N THR A 309 -8.24 -6.29 -21.53
CA THR A 309 -9.12 -5.76 -22.57
C THR A 309 -10.56 -5.89 -22.08
N GLN A 310 -11.30 -4.79 -22.08
CA GLN A 310 -12.71 -4.75 -21.73
C GLN A 310 -13.47 -4.07 -22.84
N GLU A 311 -14.58 -4.67 -23.28
CA GLU A 311 -15.52 -4.08 -24.24
C GLU A 311 -16.94 -4.18 -23.70
N ASP A 312 -17.60 -3.05 -23.55
CA ASP A 312 -19.00 -2.98 -23.15
C ASP A 312 -19.89 -3.02 -24.41
N LEU A 313 -20.57 -4.15 -24.61
CA LEU A 313 -21.37 -4.39 -25.82
C LEU A 313 -22.83 -4.64 -25.47
N ARG A 314 -23.74 -4.00 -26.20
CA ARG A 314 -25.15 -4.33 -26.16
C ARG A 314 -25.47 -5.48 -27.11
N MET A 315 -25.65 -6.68 -26.54
CA MET A 315 -25.87 -7.89 -27.33
C MET A 315 -27.33 -8.33 -27.31
N LYS A 316 -27.80 -8.86 -28.44
CA LYS A 316 -29.12 -9.57 -28.51
C LYS A 316 -28.93 -11.04 -28.11
N PRO A 317 -29.96 -11.70 -27.56
CA PRO A 317 -29.88 -13.13 -27.29
C PRO A 317 -29.48 -13.92 -28.55
N GLY A 318 -28.46 -14.78 -28.43
CA GLY A 318 -27.91 -15.57 -29.54
C GLY A 318 -26.84 -14.89 -30.38
N SER A 319 -26.53 -13.60 -30.17
CA SER A 319 -25.37 -12.94 -30.79
C SER A 319 -24.08 -13.32 -30.09
N SER A 320 -22.97 -13.28 -30.81
CA SER A 320 -21.63 -13.54 -30.28
C SER A 320 -20.65 -12.48 -30.79
N THR A 321 -19.63 -12.19 -30.00
CA THR A 321 -18.52 -11.32 -30.38
C THR A 321 -17.20 -12.00 -30.12
N TYR A 322 -16.11 -11.43 -30.66
CA TYR A 322 -14.76 -11.91 -30.41
C TYR A 322 -13.99 -10.84 -29.67
N ILE A 323 -13.41 -11.20 -28.52
CA ILE A 323 -12.56 -10.33 -27.73
C ILE A 323 -11.23 -11.06 -27.50
N SER A 324 -10.11 -10.48 -27.93
CA SER A 324 -8.76 -11.02 -27.76
C SER A 324 -8.61 -12.50 -28.16
N GLY A 325 -9.32 -12.95 -29.21
CA GLY A 325 -9.27 -14.34 -29.71
C GLY A 325 -10.25 -15.31 -29.04
N TYR A 326 -11.03 -14.88 -28.08
CA TYR A 326 -12.11 -15.64 -27.44
C TYR A 326 -13.47 -15.20 -28.00
N ARG A 327 -14.40 -16.17 -28.12
CA ARG A 327 -15.78 -15.95 -28.61
C ARG A 327 -16.76 -15.92 -27.46
#